data_80b33ef1baeddc3cb22a722f9938d6e1
#
_entry.id   80b33ef1baeddc3cb22a722f9938d6e1
#
_cell.length_a   1.000
_cell.length_b   1.000
_cell.length_c   1.000
_cell.angle_alpha   90.00
_cell.angle_beta   90.00
_cell.angle_gamma   90.00
#
_symmetry.space_group_name_H-M   'P 1'
#
loop_
_entity.id
_entity.type
_entity.pdbx_description
1 polymer ?
#
loop_
_entity_poly.entity_id
_entity_poly.type
_entity_poly.pdbx_seq_one_letter_code
_entity_poly.pdbx_strand_id
1 'polypeptide(L)'
;MVNSVGENIFVLDFSNPATPRLIDSIRFTTGSPNSIDVRDGVLAVAVDSTNRQQPGRVFFYRAATAGATTPPLASVQVGALPDMLTFTPDGRRVLVANEGEPNNYNAGNIDPEGSVSIIEIPAAGVQAITQANVRTVDFRSLNGQEAALRARGVRIFGPRATAAQDLEPEYITVQGDTAYVVCQENNAIALIRISTATLIGIRGLGLKNHNLTGFGLDPSDRDGAGGTGAINIAPRPVFGIYQPDGIAAYSVGGRTFIVTANEGDARDGYAGTNEPDIRAGAPSIRLDPAVFGDTSRTTGIRRDSLLGRLTISLALPDTTPNGLYRSLQCFGGRSFSIFRVDADSLVRVYDSGDEFERITAARFPANFNATNTSNALDNRSDDKGPEPEDVKIARVGDSTYAFIGLERIGGVMIYNITSPTAPRFVSYINNRNFGVTPGAGTVLVGAAAGPVAADRVGDLGAEGLLIIPGNLSPNGRPLLVVANEVSGTVTTIQLSATASVERLSDARPSGYVLEQNYPNPFNPSTTIRYAIPQSAQVSLKVYDVLGREVATLVNARQSAGVYVANFDAAALPSGMYFYRLQAGSFSETRKMMLIT
;
A
#
# COMPACT_ATOMS: atom_id res chain seq x y z
N MET A 1 -17.01 -1.89 -6.86
CA MET A 1 -15.63 -1.75 -7.40
C MET A 1 -15.65 -0.63 -8.43
N VAL A 2 -14.69 0.26 -8.34
CA VAL A 2 -14.50 1.36 -9.32
C VAL A 2 -13.83 0.82 -10.58
N ASN A 3 -14.20 1.33 -11.73
CA ASN A 3 -13.51 1.21 -13.00
C ASN A 3 -13.50 2.60 -13.66
N SER A 4 -12.51 3.40 -13.33
CA SER A 4 -12.40 4.79 -13.80
C SER A 4 -12.24 4.87 -15.33
N VAL A 5 -11.43 4.00 -15.92
CA VAL A 5 -11.23 3.95 -17.38
C VAL A 5 -12.50 3.59 -18.13
N GLY A 6 -13.34 2.71 -17.57
CA GLY A 6 -14.62 2.33 -18.18
C GLY A 6 -15.80 3.23 -17.76
N GLU A 7 -15.55 4.27 -16.96
CA GLU A 7 -16.58 5.17 -16.41
C GLU A 7 -17.70 4.43 -15.63
N ASN A 8 -17.36 3.33 -14.96
CA ASN A 8 -18.33 2.45 -14.31
C ASN A 8 -18.02 2.16 -12.85
N ILE A 9 -19.06 1.93 -12.06
CA ILE A 9 -19.00 1.20 -10.80
C ILE A 9 -19.59 -0.20 -11.03
N PHE A 10 -18.80 -1.24 -10.75
CA PHE A 10 -19.29 -2.62 -10.82
C PHE A 10 -19.91 -3.05 -9.50
N VAL A 11 -21.08 -3.68 -9.59
CA VAL A 11 -21.80 -4.28 -8.46
C VAL A 11 -21.60 -5.78 -8.48
N LEU A 12 -21.01 -6.30 -7.41
CA LEU A 12 -20.66 -7.72 -7.27
C LEU A 12 -21.54 -8.39 -6.21
N ASP A 13 -22.03 -9.59 -6.52
CA ASP A 13 -22.65 -10.49 -5.55
C ASP A 13 -21.56 -11.29 -4.81
N PHE A 14 -21.45 -11.08 -3.51
CA PHE A 14 -20.54 -11.75 -2.59
C PHE A 14 -21.23 -12.75 -1.66
N SER A 15 -22.44 -13.21 -1.98
CA SER A 15 -23.16 -14.24 -1.19
C SER A 15 -22.33 -15.52 -1.05
N ASN A 16 -21.51 -15.84 -2.06
CA ASN A 16 -20.44 -16.81 -1.97
C ASN A 16 -19.08 -16.11 -2.17
N PRO A 17 -18.29 -15.85 -1.12
CA PRO A 17 -17.01 -15.16 -1.24
C PRO A 17 -15.95 -15.90 -2.09
N ALA A 18 -16.10 -17.23 -2.26
CA ALA A 18 -15.20 -18.03 -3.10
C ALA A 18 -15.45 -17.85 -4.60
N THR A 19 -16.63 -17.35 -4.98
CA THR A 19 -17.04 -17.17 -6.38
C THR A 19 -17.87 -15.89 -6.53
N PRO A 20 -17.28 -14.70 -6.33
CA PRO A 20 -17.98 -13.43 -6.53
C PRO A 20 -18.43 -13.30 -7.99
N ARG A 21 -19.59 -12.68 -8.21
CA ARG A 21 -20.17 -12.53 -9.55
C ARG A 21 -20.54 -11.08 -9.81
N LEU A 22 -20.19 -10.56 -10.98
CA LEU A 22 -20.71 -9.30 -11.48
C LEU A 22 -22.22 -9.44 -11.74
N ILE A 23 -23.04 -8.58 -11.12
CA ILE A 23 -24.49 -8.61 -11.25
C ILE A 23 -25.07 -7.37 -11.91
N ASP A 24 -24.40 -6.22 -11.78
CA ASP A 24 -24.84 -4.95 -12.39
C ASP A 24 -23.67 -3.95 -12.45
N SER A 25 -23.91 -2.79 -13.07
CA SER A 25 -22.96 -1.66 -13.11
C SER A 25 -23.69 -0.33 -13.14
N ILE A 26 -23.08 0.71 -12.58
CA ILE A 26 -23.56 2.10 -12.70
C ILE A 26 -22.59 2.82 -13.64
N ARG A 27 -23.10 3.40 -14.73
CA ARG A 27 -22.29 4.16 -15.67
C ARG A 27 -22.44 5.66 -15.44
N PHE A 28 -21.33 6.36 -15.50
CA PHE A 28 -21.25 7.82 -15.48
C PHE A 28 -20.95 8.36 -16.87
N THR A 29 -21.55 9.49 -17.22
CA THR A 29 -21.38 10.15 -18.53
C THR A 29 -20.86 11.58 -18.38
N THR A 30 -20.69 12.02 -17.14
CA THR A 30 -20.27 13.39 -16.80
C THR A 30 -18.87 13.48 -16.22
N GLY A 31 -18.17 12.36 -16.17
CA GLY A 31 -16.83 12.21 -15.62
C GLY A 31 -16.55 10.77 -15.21
N SER A 32 -15.37 10.51 -14.72
CA SER A 32 -14.90 9.20 -14.26
C SER A 32 -15.14 9.02 -12.76
N PRO A 33 -15.63 7.86 -12.30
CA PRO A 33 -15.65 7.54 -10.88
C PRO A 33 -14.23 7.19 -10.42
N ASN A 34 -13.77 7.83 -9.35
CA ASN A 34 -12.44 7.59 -8.78
C ASN A 34 -12.53 6.78 -7.48
N SER A 35 -13.53 7.04 -6.65
CA SER A 35 -13.62 6.39 -5.34
C SER A 35 -15.05 6.05 -4.94
N ILE A 36 -15.18 4.99 -4.15
CA ILE A 36 -16.45 4.59 -3.50
C ILE A 36 -16.23 4.24 -2.04
N ASP A 37 -17.23 4.50 -1.23
CA ASP A 37 -17.33 3.91 0.10
C ASP A 37 -18.80 3.54 0.41
N VAL A 38 -18.99 2.53 1.25
CA VAL A 38 -20.32 2.02 1.62
C VAL A 38 -20.47 1.98 3.13
N ARG A 39 -21.49 2.68 3.62
CA ARG A 39 -21.81 2.70 5.05
C ARG A 39 -23.30 2.69 5.29
N ASP A 40 -23.77 1.86 6.24
CA ASP A 40 -25.16 1.79 6.69
C ASP A 40 -26.18 1.69 5.52
N GLY A 41 -25.83 0.93 4.48
CA GLY A 41 -26.65 0.73 3.29
C GLY A 41 -26.64 1.89 2.28
N VAL A 42 -25.77 2.88 2.48
CA VAL A 42 -25.53 3.99 1.54
C VAL A 42 -24.22 3.77 0.80
N LEU A 43 -24.25 3.85 -0.52
CA LEU A 43 -23.11 3.94 -1.39
C LEU A 43 -22.88 5.42 -1.73
N ALA A 44 -21.68 5.93 -1.47
CA ALA A 44 -21.18 7.21 -1.95
C ALA A 44 -20.17 6.97 -3.08
N VAL A 45 -20.20 7.82 -4.11
CA VAL A 45 -19.32 7.71 -5.29
C VAL A 45 -18.76 9.09 -5.60
N ALA A 46 -17.43 9.23 -5.58
CA ALA A 46 -16.72 10.41 -6.08
C ALA A 46 -16.55 10.29 -7.59
N VAL A 47 -16.92 11.34 -8.31
CA VAL A 47 -16.86 11.39 -9.77
C VAL A 47 -16.25 12.72 -10.16
N ASP A 48 -15.16 12.68 -10.92
CA ASP A 48 -14.54 13.88 -11.45
C ASP A 48 -15.44 14.58 -12.51
N SER A 49 -15.00 15.70 -13.00
CA SER A 49 -15.60 16.33 -14.18
C SER A 49 -14.88 15.82 -15.44
N THR A 50 -15.57 15.76 -16.57
CA THR A 50 -14.93 15.52 -17.89
C THR A 50 -13.77 16.48 -18.17
N ASN A 51 -13.78 17.66 -17.56
CA ASN A 51 -12.61 18.51 -17.43
C ASN A 51 -12.12 18.43 -15.97
N ARG A 52 -11.07 17.67 -15.70
CA ARG A 52 -10.54 17.38 -14.37
C ARG A 52 -10.22 18.63 -13.53
N GLN A 53 -9.92 19.78 -14.17
CA GLN A 53 -9.69 21.05 -13.49
C GLN A 53 -10.98 21.78 -13.08
N GLN A 54 -12.16 21.19 -13.35
CA GLN A 54 -13.45 21.69 -12.88
C GLN A 54 -13.95 20.88 -11.68
N PRO A 55 -14.80 21.50 -10.84
CA PRO A 55 -15.40 20.81 -9.71
C PRO A 55 -16.12 19.52 -10.10
N GLY A 56 -15.80 18.43 -9.38
CA GLY A 56 -16.48 17.14 -9.49
C GLY A 56 -17.71 17.03 -8.60
N ARG A 57 -18.22 15.83 -8.43
CA ARG A 57 -19.45 15.56 -7.68
C ARG A 57 -19.33 14.29 -6.83
N VAL A 58 -20.10 14.26 -5.76
CA VAL A 58 -20.42 13.02 -5.02
C VAL A 58 -21.87 12.64 -5.27
N PHE A 59 -22.08 11.39 -5.66
CA PHE A 59 -23.41 10.78 -5.85
C PHE A 59 -23.68 9.79 -4.72
N PHE A 60 -24.92 9.75 -4.26
CA PHE A 60 -25.37 8.85 -3.21
C PHE A 60 -26.43 7.90 -3.73
N TYR A 61 -26.28 6.61 -3.43
CA TYR A 61 -27.21 5.56 -3.81
C TYR A 61 -27.58 4.71 -2.59
N ARG A 62 -28.70 3.98 -2.69
CA ARG A 62 -28.99 2.88 -1.77
C ARG A 62 -28.17 1.67 -2.22
N ALA A 63 -27.22 1.22 -1.43
CA ALA A 63 -26.29 0.15 -1.81
C ALA A 63 -27.00 -1.15 -2.25
N ALA A 64 -28.07 -1.55 -1.56
CA ALA A 64 -28.82 -2.78 -1.87
C ALA A 64 -29.54 -2.78 -3.24
N THR A 65 -29.74 -1.62 -3.85
CA THR A 65 -30.48 -1.47 -5.13
C THR A 65 -29.69 -0.65 -6.15
N ALA A 66 -28.43 -0.36 -5.87
CA ALA A 66 -27.54 0.36 -6.80
C ALA A 66 -27.34 -0.46 -8.08
N GLY A 67 -27.52 0.18 -9.24
CA GLY A 67 -27.40 -0.49 -10.54
C GLY A 67 -27.71 0.47 -11.70
N ALA A 68 -27.63 -0.04 -12.92
CA ALA A 68 -27.71 0.72 -14.17
C ALA A 68 -28.96 1.61 -14.31
N THR A 69 -30.10 1.19 -13.75
CA THR A 69 -31.37 1.89 -13.85
C THR A 69 -31.75 2.68 -12.59
N THR A 70 -30.92 2.66 -11.55
CA THR A 70 -31.24 3.29 -10.27
C THR A 70 -30.74 4.74 -10.26
N PRO A 71 -31.60 5.75 -10.14
CA PRO A 71 -31.17 7.13 -10.00
C PRO A 71 -30.49 7.35 -8.63
N PRO A 72 -29.55 8.29 -8.51
CA PRO A 72 -28.99 8.66 -7.23
C PRO A 72 -30.05 9.26 -6.29
N LEU A 73 -29.95 8.99 -5.01
CA LEU A 73 -30.79 9.59 -3.95
C LEU A 73 -30.50 11.08 -3.80
N ALA A 74 -29.23 11.46 -3.96
CA ALA A 74 -28.77 12.84 -3.93
C ALA A 74 -27.43 12.96 -4.68
N SER A 75 -27.09 14.19 -5.08
CA SER A 75 -25.73 14.51 -5.53
C SER A 75 -25.37 15.95 -5.17
N VAL A 76 -24.09 16.16 -4.82
CA VAL A 76 -23.55 17.50 -4.49
C VAL A 76 -22.24 17.73 -5.22
N GLN A 77 -21.93 19.00 -5.45
CA GLN A 77 -20.66 19.43 -6.02
C GLN A 77 -19.58 19.47 -4.93
N VAL A 78 -18.36 19.08 -5.27
CA VAL A 78 -17.18 19.12 -4.42
C VAL A 78 -16.04 19.85 -5.16
N GLY A 79 -14.79 19.74 -4.72
CA GLY A 79 -13.65 20.37 -5.41
C GLY A 79 -13.32 19.73 -6.76
N ALA A 80 -12.26 20.22 -7.39
CA ALA A 80 -11.73 19.66 -8.63
C ALA A 80 -11.03 18.33 -8.35
N LEU A 81 -11.20 17.38 -9.24
CA LEU A 81 -10.64 16.03 -9.14
C LEU A 81 -10.86 15.41 -7.75
N PRO A 82 -12.11 15.02 -7.39
CA PRO A 82 -12.37 14.26 -6.19
C PRO A 82 -11.78 12.85 -6.37
N ASP A 83 -10.64 12.63 -5.77
CA ASP A 83 -9.89 11.40 -5.93
C ASP A 83 -10.43 10.31 -4.99
N MET A 84 -10.39 10.52 -3.68
CA MET A 84 -10.83 9.53 -2.69
C MET A 84 -11.93 10.09 -1.78
N LEU A 85 -12.88 9.23 -1.40
CA LEU A 85 -13.85 9.55 -0.37
C LEU A 85 -13.95 8.46 0.71
N THR A 86 -14.35 8.87 1.91
CA THR A 86 -14.64 7.93 2.99
C THR A 86 -15.74 8.44 3.93
N PHE A 87 -16.53 7.53 4.48
CA PHE A 87 -17.46 7.86 5.58
C PHE A 87 -16.70 8.04 6.90
N THR A 88 -17.17 8.96 7.72
CA THR A 88 -16.76 8.96 9.13
C THR A 88 -17.21 7.67 9.84
N PRO A 89 -16.51 7.20 10.88
CA PRO A 89 -16.87 5.98 11.59
C PRO A 89 -18.29 5.97 12.18
N ASP A 90 -18.87 7.14 12.46
CA ASP A 90 -20.25 7.30 12.94
C ASP A 90 -21.29 7.35 11.81
N GLY A 91 -20.88 7.31 10.54
CA GLY A 91 -21.75 7.36 9.37
C GLY A 91 -22.43 8.70 9.12
N ARG A 92 -22.04 9.76 9.84
CA ARG A 92 -22.72 11.08 9.76
C ARG A 92 -22.15 12.02 8.73
N ARG A 93 -20.98 11.71 8.20
CA ARG A 93 -20.29 12.56 7.21
C ARG A 93 -19.60 11.72 6.16
N VAL A 94 -19.44 12.31 4.99
CA VAL A 94 -18.52 11.84 3.96
C VAL A 94 -17.44 12.90 3.79
N LEU A 95 -16.19 12.48 3.84
CA LEU A 95 -15.02 13.30 3.52
C LEU A 95 -14.55 12.98 2.12
N VAL A 96 -14.14 13.99 1.37
CA VAL A 96 -13.66 13.83 -0.02
C VAL A 96 -12.35 14.59 -0.16
N ALA A 97 -11.30 13.93 -0.55
CA ALA A 97 -10.07 14.55 -1.02
C ALA A 97 -10.30 15.05 -2.45
N ASN A 98 -10.09 16.32 -2.66
CA ASN A 98 -10.17 16.94 -3.98
C ASN A 98 -8.74 17.35 -4.33
N GLU A 99 -8.12 16.59 -5.19
CA GLU A 99 -6.70 16.68 -5.49
C GLU A 99 -6.33 18.04 -6.12
N GLY A 100 -7.10 18.46 -7.14
CA GLY A 100 -6.89 19.77 -7.74
C GLY A 100 -5.68 19.82 -8.69
N GLU A 101 -5.34 18.72 -9.34
CA GLU A 101 -4.22 18.66 -10.29
C GLU A 101 -4.26 19.75 -11.37
N PRO A 102 -3.09 20.33 -11.72
CA PRO A 102 -2.99 21.26 -12.84
C PRO A 102 -3.12 20.53 -14.18
N ASN A 103 -3.53 21.26 -15.21
CA ASN A 103 -3.48 20.71 -16.58
C ASN A 103 -2.05 20.70 -17.18
N ASN A 104 -1.15 21.48 -16.65
CA ASN A 104 0.28 21.55 -16.95
C ASN A 104 0.96 22.58 -16.03
N TYR A 105 2.29 22.72 -16.11
CA TYR A 105 3.08 23.68 -15.34
C TYR A 105 3.62 24.86 -16.17
N ASN A 106 3.08 25.12 -17.37
CA ASN A 106 3.45 26.28 -18.19
C ASN A 106 2.78 27.57 -17.71
N ALA A 107 3.22 28.71 -18.22
CA ALA A 107 2.55 29.97 -17.94
C ALA A 107 1.13 30.00 -18.53
N GLY A 108 0.14 30.40 -17.72
CA GLY A 108 -1.26 30.43 -18.12
C GLY A 108 -1.97 29.07 -17.99
N ASN A 109 -1.40 28.11 -17.24
CA ASN A 109 -2.05 26.86 -16.87
C ASN A 109 -3.36 27.11 -16.09
N ILE A 110 -4.19 26.06 -16.06
CA ILE A 110 -5.31 25.95 -15.12
C ILE A 110 -4.84 25.04 -14.00
N ASP A 111 -4.82 25.57 -12.80
CA ASP A 111 -4.25 24.93 -11.60
C ASP A 111 -5.23 25.18 -10.44
N PRO A 112 -6.20 24.29 -10.23
CA PRO A 112 -7.15 24.39 -9.13
C PRO A 112 -6.44 24.24 -7.78
N GLU A 113 -7.03 24.76 -6.73
CA GLU A 113 -6.54 24.52 -5.37
C GLU A 113 -7.01 23.17 -4.87
N GLY A 114 -6.10 22.41 -4.24
CA GLY A 114 -6.46 21.22 -3.48
C GLY A 114 -7.33 21.56 -2.28
N SER A 115 -8.21 20.64 -1.90
CA SER A 115 -9.14 20.88 -0.78
C SER A 115 -9.72 19.57 -0.23
N VAL A 116 -10.36 19.65 0.94
CA VAL A 116 -11.15 18.53 1.47
C VAL A 116 -12.59 18.97 1.66
N SER A 117 -13.52 18.28 1.01
CA SER A 117 -14.95 18.50 1.21
C SER A 117 -15.48 17.62 2.35
N ILE A 118 -16.28 18.18 3.24
CA ILE A 118 -16.98 17.48 4.32
C ILE A 118 -18.47 17.61 4.06
N ILE A 119 -19.12 16.50 3.75
CA ILE A 119 -20.55 16.41 3.43
C ILE A 119 -21.28 15.91 4.67
N GLU A 120 -22.11 16.74 5.30
CA GLU A 120 -22.93 16.35 6.43
C GLU A 120 -24.15 15.56 5.95
N ILE A 121 -24.42 14.41 6.57
CA ILE A 121 -25.64 13.64 6.29
C ILE A 121 -26.74 14.10 7.25
N PRO A 122 -27.83 14.72 6.76
CA PRO A 122 -28.93 15.16 7.61
C PRO A 122 -29.60 14.00 8.36
N ALA A 123 -30.22 14.28 9.51
CA ALA A 123 -30.98 13.29 10.26
C ALA A 123 -32.17 12.67 9.46
N ALA A 124 -32.65 13.38 8.44
CA ALA A 124 -33.66 12.88 7.51
C ALA A 124 -33.11 11.87 6.48
N GLY A 125 -31.81 11.61 6.49
CA GLY A 125 -31.11 10.66 5.60
C GLY A 125 -30.51 11.32 4.36
N VAL A 126 -29.83 10.50 3.56
CA VAL A 126 -29.03 10.96 2.41
C VAL A 126 -29.85 11.65 1.32
N GLN A 127 -31.14 11.31 1.16
CA GLN A 127 -32.03 11.96 0.20
C GLN A 127 -32.29 13.44 0.53
N ALA A 128 -31.95 13.89 1.74
CA ALA A 128 -32.10 15.29 2.17
C ALA A 128 -30.78 16.08 2.00
N ILE A 129 -29.73 15.46 1.48
CA ILE A 129 -28.46 16.14 1.21
C ILE A 129 -28.68 17.17 0.08
N THR A 130 -28.20 18.38 0.34
CA THR A 130 -28.17 19.49 -0.60
C THR A 130 -26.77 20.13 -0.60
N GLN A 131 -26.52 21.07 -1.49
CA GLN A 131 -25.23 21.80 -1.52
C GLN A 131 -24.91 22.54 -0.20
N ALA A 132 -25.93 22.91 0.57
CA ALA A 132 -25.76 23.56 1.87
C ALA A 132 -25.14 22.63 2.95
N ASN A 133 -25.11 21.32 2.71
CA ASN A 133 -24.49 20.34 3.59
C ASN A 133 -23.00 20.14 3.32
N VAL A 134 -22.44 20.77 2.30
CA VAL A 134 -21.03 20.68 1.93
C VAL A 134 -20.25 21.82 2.56
N ARG A 135 -19.24 21.49 3.35
CA ARG A 135 -18.23 22.43 3.85
C ARG A 135 -16.89 22.07 3.24
N THR A 136 -16.13 23.07 2.80
CA THR A 136 -14.79 22.88 2.21
C THR A 136 -13.73 23.38 3.15
N VAL A 137 -12.69 22.57 3.36
CA VAL A 137 -11.44 22.97 4.02
C VAL A 137 -10.41 23.17 2.92
N ASP A 138 -9.97 24.41 2.73
CA ASP A 138 -8.93 24.78 1.77
C ASP A 138 -7.57 24.96 2.47
N PHE A 139 -6.53 25.14 1.67
CA PHE A 139 -5.16 25.38 2.13
C PHE A 139 -4.69 26.81 1.97
N ARG A 140 -5.58 27.77 1.65
CA ARG A 140 -5.24 29.18 1.38
C ARG A 140 -4.53 29.88 2.54
N SER A 141 -4.80 29.45 3.77
CA SER A 141 -4.11 29.95 4.96
C SER A 141 -2.60 29.66 4.95
N LEU A 142 -2.13 28.75 4.09
CA LEU A 142 -0.72 28.38 3.94
C LEU A 142 -0.02 29.16 2.82
N ASN A 143 -0.74 29.91 1.98
CA ASN A 143 -0.17 30.74 0.92
C ASN A 143 0.78 31.79 1.50
N GLY A 144 1.95 31.94 0.87
CA GLY A 144 3.03 32.81 1.37
C GLY A 144 3.88 32.17 2.47
N GLN A 145 3.60 30.92 2.87
CA GLN A 145 4.37 30.15 3.86
C GLN A 145 5.21 29.03 3.24
N GLU A 146 5.37 28.99 1.93
CA GLU A 146 6.00 27.89 1.18
C GLU A 146 7.41 27.59 1.69
N ALA A 147 8.21 28.62 2.02
CA ALA A 147 9.55 28.42 2.58
C ALA A 147 9.52 27.79 3.98
N ALA A 148 8.55 28.16 4.82
CA ALA A 148 8.38 27.59 6.15
C ALA A 148 7.86 26.14 6.08
N LEU A 149 7.00 25.84 5.12
CA LEU A 149 6.52 24.49 4.85
C LEU A 149 7.67 23.58 4.40
N ARG A 150 8.50 24.03 3.44
CA ARG A 150 9.70 23.31 3.02
C ARG A 150 10.68 23.05 4.17
N ALA A 151 10.89 24.03 5.03
CA ALA A 151 11.74 23.87 6.23
C ALA A 151 11.21 22.82 7.21
N ARG A 152 9.91 22.46 7.14
CA ARG A 152 9.27 21.38 7.92
C ARG A 152 9.15 20.08 7.15
N GLY A 153 9.79 19.96 5.99
CA GLY A 153 9.80 18.75 5.17
C GLY A 153 8.57 18.53 4.30
N VAL A 154 7.68 19.52 4.18
CA VAL A 154 6.59 19.52 3.19
C VAL A 154 7.15 19.93 1.84
N ARG A 155 6.97 19.13 0.82
CA ARG A 155 7.46 19.42 -0.53
C ARG A 155 6.47 20.37 -1.22
N ILE A 156 6.80 21.63 -1.31
CA ILE A 156 6.07 22.66 -2.07
C ILE A 156 7.01 23.09 -3.22
N PHE A 157 6.72 22.65 -4.44
CA PHE A 157 7.67 22.75 -5.55
C PHE A 157 7.05 23.04 -6.91
N GLY A 158 5.73 23.01 -7.05
CA GLY A 158 5.03 23.31 -8.29
C GLY A 158 5.45 24.66 -8.86
N PRO A 159 5.88 24.76 -10.13
CA PRO A 159 6.31 26.02 -10.72
C PRO A 159 5.17 27.06 -10.68
N ARG A 160 5.39 28.16 -10.01
CA ARG A 160 4.44 29.28 -9.87
C ARG A 160 3.19 29.00 -9.05
N ALA A 161 3.03 27.78 -8.50
CA ALA A 161 1.89 27.43 -7.66
C ALA A 161 1.98 28.11 -6.29
N THR A 162 0.84 28.53 -5.76
CA THR A 162 0.69 28.84 -4.34
C THR A 162 0.70 27.55 -3.51
N ALA A 163 0.88 27.62 -2.19
CA ALA A 163 0.80 26.42 -1.36
C ALA A 163 -0.55 25.68 -1.51
N ALA A 164 -1.66 26.40 -1.67
CA ALA A 164 -2.98 25.82 -1.85
C ALA A 164 -3.16 25.12 -3.21
N GLN A 165 -2.44 25.56 -4.25
CA GLN A 165 -2.44 24.93 -5.56
C GLN A 165 -1.48 23.75 -5.63
N ASP A 166 -0.36 23.79 -4.89
CA ASP A 166 0.66 22.74 -4.92
C ASP A 166 0.34 21.57 -3.97
N LEU A 167 -0.58 21.78 -3.02
CA LEU A 167 -1.04 20.73 -2.10
C LEU A 167 -2.18 19.94 -2.73
N GLU A 168 -1.90 18.69 -3.09
CA GLU A 168 -2.80 17.78 -3.78
C GLU A 168 -3.23 16.66 -2.80
N PRO A 169 -4.41 16.79 -2.13
CA PRO A 169 -4.91 15.78 -1.20
C PRO A 169 -5.49 14.58 -1.95
N GLU A 170 -5.14 13.38 -1.51
CA GLU A 170 -5.54 12.11 -2.11
C GLU A 170 -6.27 11.23 -1.09
N TYR A 171 -5.57 10.39 -0.33
CA TYR A 171 -6.21 9.45 0.60
C TYR A 171 -6.51 10.05 1.98
N ILE A 172 -7.63 9.58 2.58
CA ILE A 172 -8.13 10.03 3.89
C ILE A 172 -8.32 8.86 4.83
N THR A 173 -7.86 9.01 6.07
CA THR A 173 -8.27 8.16 7.18
C THR A 173 -8.79 9.01 8.34
N VAL A 174 -9.73 8.46 9.13
CA VAL A 174 -10.40 9.18 10.20
C VAL A 174 -10.18 8.49 11.54
N GLN A 175 -9.73 9.26 12.54
CA GLN A 175 -9.66 8.79 13.92
C GLN A 175 -10.24 9.84 14.86
N GLY A 176 -11.35 9.51 15.52
CA GLY A 176 -12.09 10.47 16.35
C GLY A 176 -12.65 11.64 15.54
N ASP A 177 -12.35 12.88 15.94
CA ASP A 177 -12.76 14.11 15.24
C ASP A 177 -11.67 14.66 14.31
N THR A 178 -10.67 13.85 13.98
CA THR A 178 -9.56 14.26 13.10
C THR A 178 -9.52 13.40 11.85
N ALA A 179 -9.49 14.05 10.69
CA ALA A 179 -9.10 13.45 9.42
C ALA A 179 -7.61 13.67 9.18
N TYR A 180 -6.94 12.62 8.73
CA TYR A 180 -5.55 12.61 8.29
C TYR A 180 -5.58 12.39 6.78
N VAL A 181 -5.08 13.36 6.04
CA VAL A 181 -5.19 13.41 4.58
C VAL A 181 -3.79 13.42 3.99
N VAL A 182 -3.51 12.43 3.17
CA VAL A 182 -2.25 12.36 2.41
C VAL A 182 -2.25 13.44 1.34
N CYS A 183 -1.08 14.07 1.16
CA CYS A 183 -0.70 14.82 -0.02
C CYS A 183 0.58 14.14 -0.53
N GLN A 184 0.46 13.26 -1.52
CA GLN A 184 1.49 12.28 -1.88
C GLN A 184 2.76 12.94 -2.38
N GLU A 185 2.71 13.73 -3.46
CA GLU A 185 3.89 14.36 -4.04
C GLU A 185 4.48 15.42 -3.10
N ASN A 186 3.64 16.00 -2.23
CA ASN A 186 4.10 16.91 -1.18
C ASN A 186 4.76 16.18 -0.01
N ASN A 187 4.74 14.85 0.01
CA ASN A 187 5.31 14.00 1.07
C ASN A 187 4.85 14.45 2.46
N ALA A 188 3.54 14.66 2.61
CA ALA A 188 2.96 15.29 3.79
C ALA A 188 1.58 14.73 4.14
N ILE A 189 1.18 14.94 5.40
CA ILE A 189 -0.17 14.65 5.89
C ILE A 189 -0.78 15.93 6.43
N ALA A 190 -1.95 16.31 5.90
CA ALA A 190 -2.78 17.37 6.43
C ALA A 190 -3.69 16.81 7.53
N LEU A 191 -3.83 17.56 8.63
CA LEU A 191 -4.69 17.24 9.77
C LEU A 191 -5.87 18.20 9.76
N ILE A 192 -7.09 17.66 9.73
CA ILE A 192 -8.33 18.44 9.65
C ILE A 192 -9.23 18.10 10.82
N ARG A 193 -9.73 19.12 11.53
CA ARG A 193 -10.79 18.95 12.53
C ARG A 193 -12.14 18.88 11.82
N ILE A 194 -12.77 17.73 11.87
CA ILE A 194 -13.98 17.42 11.10
C ILE A 194 -15.18 18.25 11.60
N SER A 195 -15.39 18.32 12.91
CA SER A 195 -16.54 19.01 13.51
C SER A 195 -16.61 20.50 13.17
N THR A 196 -15.48 21.17 13.05
CA THR A 196 -15.39 22.59 12.74
C THR A 196 -15.05 22.87 11.27
N ALA A 197 -14.69 21.86 10.48
CA ALA A 197 -14.16 21.97 9.12
C ALA A 197 -12.96 22.95 9.07
N THR A 198 -11.94 22.69 9.88
CA THR A 198 -10.76 23.57 9.96
C THR A 198 -9.47 22.77 9.80
N LEU A 199 -8.54 23.34 9.04
CA LEU A 199 -7.17 22.83 8.97
C LEU A 199 -6.47 23.02 10.32
N ILE A 200 -6.03 21.91 10.95
CA ILE A 200 -5.20 21.93 12.15
C ILE A 200 -3.75 22.26 11.76
N GLY A 201 -3.31 21.74 10.63
CA GLY A 201 -1.99 21.97 10.09
C GLY A 201 -1.56 20.87 9.13
N ILE A 202 -0.36 21.01 8.57
CA ILE A 202 0.25 20.03 7.68
C ILE A 202 1.61 19.59 8.24
N ARG A 203 1.96 18.31 8.05
CA ARG A 203 3.18 17.68 8.59
C ARG A 203 3.93 16.96 7.48
N GLY A 204 5.18 17.38 7.20
CA GLY A 204 6.08 16.66 6.32
C GLY A 204 6.56 15.35 6.95
N LEU A 205 6.75 14.33 6.14
CA LEU A 205 7.13 12.98 6.57
C LEU A 205 8.65 12.79 6.66
N GLY A 206 9.43 13.74 6.13
CA GLY A 206 10.88 13.62 6.04
C GLY A 206 11.33 12.68 4.93
N LEU A 207 12.56 12.18 5.04
CA LEU A 207 13.18 11.33 4.04
C LEU A 207 13.67 10.02 4.67
N LYS A 208 13.62 8.94 3.90
CA LYS A 208 14.18 7.64 4.25
C LYS A 208 15.65 7.58 3.85
N ASN A 209 16.53 7.33 4.79
CA ASN A 209 17.95 7.21 4.50
C ASN A 209 18.29 5.76 4.10
N HIS A 210 18.46 5.52 2.81
CA HIS A 210 18.80 4.21 2.27
C HIS A 210 20.26 3.79 2.52
N ASN A 211 21.09 4.65 3.09
CA ASN A 211 22.48 4.31 3.46
C ASN A 211 22.60 3.58 4.80
N LEU A 212 21.51 3.34 5.49
CA LEU A 212 21.48 2.61 6.75
C LEU A 212 21.30 1.11 6.52
N THR A 213 21.93 0.30 7.37
CA THR A 213 21.71 -1.16 7.38
C THR A 213 20.25 -1.48 7.65
N GLY A 214 19.65 -2.36 6.84
CA GLY A 214 18.22 -2.71 6.91
C GLY A 214 17.30 -1.70 6.21
N PHE A 215 17.85 -0.67 5.55
CA PHE A 215 17.11 0.33 4.78
C PHE A 215 17.63 0.43 3.34
N GLY A 216 18.39 -0.55 2.88
CA GLY A 216 18.93 -0.59 1.54
C GLY A 216 17.84 -0.58 0.46
N LEU A 217 18.28 -0.55 -0.78
CA LEU A 217 17.44 -0.75 -1.96
C LEU A 217 18.28 -1.34 -3.10
N ASP A 218 17.60 -1.90 -4.08
CA ASP A 218 18.18 -2.22 -5.37
C ASP A 218 17.95 -1.05 -6.34
N PRO A 219 19.00 -0.36 -6.82
CA PRO A 219 18.82 0.87 -7.60
C PRO A 219 18.93 0.67 -9.11
N SER A 220 19.08 -0.57 -9.62
CA SER A 220 19.46 -0.77 -11.01
C SER A 220 18.89 -2.04 -11.62
N ASP A 221 18.35 -1.92 -12.83
CA ASP A 221 17.94 -3.01 -13.72
C ASP A 221 19.11 -3.54 -14.59
N ARG A 222 20.36 -3.09 -14.36
CA ARG A 222 21.55 -3.38 -15.20
C ARG A 222 22.81 -3.71 -14.41
N ASP A 223 22.68 -4.24 -13.24
CA ASP A 223 23.81 -4.56 -12.36
C ASP A 223 24.28 -6.02 -12.44
N GLY A 224 23.59 -6.86 -13.20
CA GLY A 224 23.98 -8.23 -13.49
C GLY A 224 24.98 -8.36 -14.64
N ALA A 225 25.40 -9.58 -14.89
CA ALA A 225 26.36 -9.90 -15.95
C ALA A 225 25.85 -9.50 -17.33
N GLY A 226 26.66 -8.78 -18.10
CA GLY A 226 26.28 -8.31 -19.43
C GLY A 226 25.26 -7.16 -19.45
N GLY A 227 25.01 -6.50 -18.32
CA GLY A 227 24.04 -5.40 -18.22
C GLY A 227 22.58 -5.88 -18.12
N THR A 228 22.36 -7.09 -17.64
CA THR A 228 21.05 -7.60 -17.21
C THR A 228 20.79 -7.21 -15.77
N GLY A 229 19.54 -7.36 -15.30
CA GLY A 229 19.20 -7.18 -13.89
C GLY A 229 19.76 -8.29 -12.99
N ALA A 230 20.05 -7.95 -11.74
CA ALA A 230 20.37 -8.88 -10.68
C ALA A 230 19.81 -8.36 -9.35
N ILE A 231 19.63 -9.22 -8.36
CA ILE A 231 19.19 -8.81 -7.02
C ILE A 231 20.39 -8.25 -6.26
N ASN A 232 20.39 -6.93 -5.98
CA ASN A 232 21.52 -6.24 -5.34
C ASN A 232 21.07 -5.24 -4.26
N ILE A 233 20.22 -5.70 -3.37
CA ILE A 233 19.69 -4.91 -2.25
C ILE A 233 20.80 -4.60 -1.25
N ALA A 234 21.21 -3.33 -1.16
CA ALA A 234 22.29 -2.90 -0.29
C ALA A 234 22.08 -1.44 0.18
N PRO A 235 22.75 -1.01 1.27
CA PRO A 235 22.84 0.39 1.62
C PRO A 235 23.39 1.23 0.46
N ARG A 236 22.70 2.35 0.14
CA ARG A 236 23.04 3.27 -0.93
C ARG A 236 22.98 4.71 -0.44
N PRO A 237 23.91 5.60 -0.84
CA PRO A 237 23.91 7.00 -0.42
C PRO A 237 22.84 7.82 -1.17
N VAL A 238 21.58 7.47 -0.94
CA VAL A 238 20.40 8.09 -1.52
C VAL A 238 19.29 8.16 -0.47
N PHE A 239 18.40 9.12 -0.61
CA PHE A 239 17.24 9.30 0.24
C PHE A 239 15.96 8.99 -0.52
N GLY A 240 15.08 8.16 0.04
CA GLY A 240 13.73 7.94 -0.47
C GLY A 240 12.79 9.03 0.04
N ILE A 241 12.01 9.63 -0.85
CA ILE A 241 10.86 10.45 -0.49
C ILE A 241 9.74 9.47 -0.19
N TYR A 242 9.11 9.53 1.00
CA TYR A 242 8.10 8.52 1.36
C TYR A 242 6.93 8.50 0.39
N GLN A 243 6.34 9.66 0.12
CA GLN A 243 5.21 9.85 -0.80
C GLN A 243 4.19 8.70 -0.68
N PRO A 244 3.54 8.59 0.48
CA PRO A 244 2.56 7.54 0.66
C PRO A 244 1.33 7.81 -0.20
N ASP A 245 0.78 6.74 -0.78
CA ASP A 245 -0.57 6.75 -1.32
C ASP A 245 -1.56 6.34 -0.23
N GLY A 246 -1.68 5.07 0.08
CA GLY A 246 -2.61 4.56 1.09
C GLY A 246 -2.26 4.95 2.53
N ILE A 247 -3.30 5.26 3.32
CA ILE A 247 -3.20 5.64 4.73
C ILE A 247 -4.29 4.95 5.56
N ALA A 248 -3.93 4.49 6.77
CA ALA A 248 -4.89 3.97 7.74
C ALA A 248 -4.51 4.40 9.17
N ALA A 249 -5.51 4.65 10.01
CA ALA A 249 -5.30 5.04 11.41
C ALA A 249 -5.84 4.00 12.39
N TYR A 250 -5.16 3.85 13.53
CA TYR A 250 -5.62 3.02 14.64
C TYR A 250 -5.14 3.58 15.98
N SER A 251 -5.67 3.05 17.07
CA SER A 251 -5.32 3.49 18.42
C SER A 251 -4.78 2.35 19.27
N VAL A 252 -3.70 2.62 19.99
CA VAL A 252 -3.13 1.72 21.00
C VAL A 252 -2.82 2.51 22.26
N GLY A 253 -3.33 2.05 23.39
CA GLY A 253 -3.09 2.71 24.69
C GLY A 253 -3.55 4.17 24.73
N GLY A 254 -4.63 4.52 24.02
CA GLY A 254 -5.18 5.89 23.95
C GLY A 254 -4.39 6.84 23.05
N ARG A 255 -3.39 6.37 22.33
CA ARG A 255 -2.62 7.14 21.34
C ARG A 255 -3.00 6.75 19.91
N THR A 256 -3.06 7.72 19.04
CA THR A 256 -3.31 7.50 17.60
C THR A 256 -2.00 7.20 16.88
N PHE A 257 -2.06 6.20 16.00
CA PHE A 257 -0.99 5.85 15.08
C PHE A 257 -1.55 5.85 13.65
N ILE A 258 -0.71 6.27 12.72
CA ILE A 258 -0.99 6.28 11.29
C ILE A 258 -0.05 5.29 10.63
N VAL A 259 -0.59 4.46 9.75
CA VAL A 259 0.17 3.55 8.89
C VAL A 259 0.08 4.07 7.47
N THR A 260 1.21 4.13 6.77
CA THR A 260 1.31 4.60 5.39
C THR A 260 1.95 3.53 4.51
N ALA A 261 1.42 3.33 3.31
CA ALA A 261 2.05 2.60 2.22
C ALA A 261 2.86 3.60 1.39
N ASN A 262 4.18 3.43 1.32
CA ASN A 262 5.09 4.47 0.81
C ASN A 262 5.46 4.15 -0.65
N GLU A 263 4.55 4.38 -1.56
CA GLU A 263 4.63 4.04 -2.98
C GLU A 263 5.65 4.92 -3.71
N GLY A 264 5.42 6.22 -3.69
CA GLY A 264 6.16 7.23 -4.42
C GLY A 264 5.50 7.62 -5.73
N ASP A 265 5.37 8.93 -5.96
CA ASP A 265 4.93 9.43 -7.25
C ASP A 265 5.71 10.68 -7.69
N ALA A 266 5.72 10.94 -9.01
CA ALA A 266 6.43 12.04 -9.64
C ALA A 266 5.49 12.80 -10.56
N ARG A 267 5.58 14.12 -10.55
CA ARG A 267 4.84 14.99 -11.49
C ARG A 267 5.52 15.03 -12.86
N ASP A 268 5.98 13.88 -13.39
CA ASP A 268 6.79 13.80 -14.62
C ASP A 268 5.96 13.88 -15.91
N GLY A 269 4.69 13.47 -15.86
CA GLY A 269 3.76 13.47 -16.99
C GLY A 269 3.28 14.85 -17.46
N TYR A 270 3.59 15.92 -16.73
CA TYR A 270 3.07 17.25 -16.99
C TYR A 270 4.05 18.15 -17.74
N ALA A 271 3.59 18.77 -18.84
CA ALA A 271 4.40 19.76 -19.58
C ALA A 271 4.79 20.95 -18.67
N GLY A 272 6.08 21.30 -18.67
CA GLY A 272 6.62 22.39 -17.84
C GLY A 272 6.91 22.00 -16.40
N THR A 273 6.83 20.73 -16.05
CA THR A 273 7.22 20.21 -14.74
C THR A 273 8.69 20.52 -14.42
N ASN A 274 8.99 20.69 -13.14
CA ASN A 274 10.36 20.72 -12.61
C ASN A 274 10.80 19.37 -12.02
N GLU A 275 10.01 18.32 -12.23
CA GLU A 275 10.28 16.95 -11.80
C GLU A 275 10.22 15.98 -13.00
N PRO A 276 11.08 16.17 -14.02
CA PRO A 276 11.10 15.29 -15.18
C PRO A 276 11.65 13.90 -14.82
N ASP A 277 11.25 12.86 -15.55
CA ASP A 277 11.88 11.54 -15.45
C ASP A 277 13.37 11.64 -15.84
N ILE A 278 14.22 11.62 -14.82
CA ILE A 278 15.67 11.72 -14.99
C ILE A 278 16.42 10.70 -14.16
N ARG A 279 17.46 10.15 -14.73
CA ARG A 279 18.32 9.17 -14.06
C ARG A 279 19.53 9.84 -13.41
N ALA A 280 19.98 9.33 -12.26
CA ALA A 280 21.17 9.82 -11.56
C ALA A 280 22.43 9.79 -12.42
N GLY A 281 22.51 8.90 -13.41
CA GLY A 281 23.55 8.81 -14.42
C GLY A 281 23.49 9.86 -15.53
N ALA A 282 22.43 10.65 -15.65
CA ALA A 282 22.28 11.62 -16.73
C ALA A 282 23.47 12.64 -16.75
N PRO A 283 23.90 13.10 -17.95
CA PRO A 283 25.02 14.04 -18.06
C PRO A 283 24.82 15.36 -17.29
N SER A 284 23.57 15.81 -17.14
CA SER A 284 23.19 17.01 -16.40
C SER A 284 23.39 16.88 -14.88
N ILE A 285 23.40 15.66 -14.34
CA ILE A 285 23.56 15.42 -12.91
C ILE A 285 25.04 15.38 -12.57
N ARG A 286 25.46 16.31 -11.73
CA ARG A 286 26.85 16.42 -11.24
C ARG A 286 26.88 16.28 -9.73
N LEU A 287 27.44 15.18 -9.24
CA LEU A 287 27.53 14.89 -7.82
C LEU A 287 28.75 15.56 -7.19
N ASP A 288 28.65 15.94 -5.91
CA ASP A 288 29.76 16.45 -5.13
C ASP A 288 30.73 15.30 -4.75
N PRO A 289 31.98 15.31 -5.26
CA PRO A 289 32.95 14.25 -4.93
C PRO A 289 33.32 14.19 -3.45
N ALA A 290 33.12 15.28 -2.69
CA ALA A 290 33.37 15.29 -1.25
C ALA A 290 32.36 14.40 -0.49
N VAL A 291 31.17 14.19 -1.07
CA VAL A 291 30.12 13.33 -0.48
C VAL A 291 30.12 11.94 -1.11
N PHE A 292 30.24 11.85 -2.43
CA PHE A 292 30.01 10.62 -3.19
C PHE A 292 31.31 9.92 -3.64
N GLY A 293 32.47 10.50 -3.40
CA GLY A 293 33.77 9.94 -3.85
C GLY A 293 33.91 9.96 -5.37
N ASP A 294 34.18 8.80 -5.98
CA ASP A 294 34.23 8.70 -7.46
C ASP A 294 32.81 8.83 -8.04
N THR A 295 32.57 9.95 -8.69
CA THR A 295 31.28 10.30 -9.33
C THR A 295 31.25 10.01 -10.82
N SER A 296 32.24 9.30 -11.36
CA SER A 296 32.29 8.97 -12.80
C SER A 296 31.16 8.00 -13.19
N ARG A 297 30.82 8.00 -14.47
CA ARG A 297 29.81 7.10 -15.04
C ARG A 297 30.38 5.73 -15.45
N THR A 298 31.68 5.56 -15.42
CA THR A 298 32.36 4.33 -15.86
C THR A 298 32.91 3.51 -14.70
N THR A 299 33.48 4.16 -13.70
CA THR A 299 34.09 3.50 -12.54
C THR A 299 33.43 3.87 -11.21
N GLY A 300 32.76 5.03 -11.17
CA GLY A 300 32.19 5.60 -9.95
C GLY A 300 30.73 5.19 -9.69
N ILE A 301 30.14 5.90 -8.73
CA ILE A 301 28.80 5.61 -8.22
C ILE A 301 27.67 5.83 -9.26
N ARG A 302 27.93 6.64 -10.30
CA ARG A 302 26.98 6.94 -11.39
C ARG A 302 27.00 5.92 -12.53
N ARG A 303 27.74 4.83 -12.44
CA ARG A 303 27.66 3.76 -13.43
C ARG A 303 26.30 3.06 -13.37
N ASP A 304 25.87 2.50 -14.50
CA ASP A 304 24.54 1.87 -14.64
C ASP A 304 24.33 0.72 -13.63
N SER A 305 25.37 0.00 -13.28
CA SER A 305 25.30 -1.08 -12.27
C SER A 305 25.27 -0.60 -10.81
N LEU A 306 25.18 0.69 -10.54
CA LEU A 306 25.00 1.27 -9.19
C LEU A 306 23.81 2.25 -9.22
N LEU A 307 24.05 3.56 -9.01
CA LEU A 307 22.97 4.55 -8.98
C LEU A 307 22.64 5.16 -10.35
N GLY A 308 23.43 4.87 -11.39
CA GLY A 308 23.30 5.54 -12.69
C GLY A 308 21.94 5.36 -13.35
N ARG A 309 21.27 4.25 -13.07
CA ARG A 309 19.93 3.93 -13.58
C ARG A 309 18.80 4.54 -12.75
N LEU A 310 19.02 4.78 -11.45
CA LEU A 310 17.98 5.19 -10.52
C LEU A 310 17.32 6.50 -10.93
N THR A 311 16.00 6.52 -11.02
CA THR A 311 15.19 7.73 -11.20
C THR A 311 15.26 8.58 -9.93
N ILE A 312 15.48 9.88 -10.13
CA ILE A 312 15.66 10.85 -9.04
C ILE A 312 14.80 12.08 -9.24
N SER A 313 14.33 12.66 -8.14
CA SER A 313 13.67 13.96 -8.14
C SER A 313 14.71 15.10 -8.29
N LEU A 314 14.39 16.06 -9.15
CA LEU A 314 15.11 17.33 -9.27
C LEU A 314 14.44 18.47 -8.49
N ALA A 315 13.26 18.23 -7.95
CA ALA A 315 12.57 19.20 -7.11
C ALA A 315 13.27 19.32 -5.75
N LEU A 316 13.44 20.56 -5.29
CA LEU A 316 14.08 20.88 -3.99
C LEU A 316 15.45 20.22 -3.78
N PRO A 317 16.40 20.34 -4.71
CA PRO A 317 17.68 19.66 -4.61
C PRO A 317 18.58 20.30 -3.53
N ASP A 318 19.34 19.47 -2.81
CA ASP A 318 20.45 19.94 -1.99
C ASP A 318 21.72 20.01 -2.84
N THR A 319 22.14 21.24 -3.18
CA THR A 319 23.29 21.49 -4.04
C THR A 319 24.30 22.46 -3.42
N THR A 320 25.55 22.32 -3.85
CA THR A 320 26.57 23.35 -3.60
C THR A 320 26.27 24.62 -4.40
N PRO A 321 26.90 25.78 -4.09
CA PRO A 321 26.76 26.98 -4.90
C PRO A 321 27.14 26.80 -6.38
N ASN A 322 27.97 25.80 -6.70
CA ASN A 322 28.37 25.47 -8.08
C ASN A 322 27.44 24.42 -8.73
N GLY A 323 26.29 24.12 -8.12
CA GLY A 323 25.29 23.19 -8.63
C GLY A 323 25.71 21.72 -8.59
N LEU A 324 26.60 21.31 -7.66
CA LEU A 324 26.90 19.89 -7.41
C LEU A 324 25.90 19.34 -6.37
N TYR A 325 25.26 18.23 -6.67
CA TYR A 325 24.34 17.56 -5.75
C TYR A 325 25.08 16.97 -4.55
N ARG A 326 24.65 17.31 -3.33
CA ARG A 326 25.15 16.77 -2.06
C ARG A 326 24.25 15.65 -1.54
N SER A 327 23.04 15.53 -2.04
CA SER A 327 22.16 14.40 -1.82
C SER A 327 21.43 14.04 -3.10
N LEU A 328 21.04 12.79 -3.22
CA LEU A 328 20.12 12.30 -4.25
C LEU A 328 18.82 11.87 -3.56
N GLN A 329 17.69 12.21 -4.14
CA GLN A 329 16.37 11.81 -3.67
C GLN A 329 15.69 10.97 -4.74
N CYS A 330 15.26 9.75 -4.41
CA CYS A 330 14.43 8.89 -5.27
C CYS A 330 12.99 8.87 -4.76
N PHE A 331 12.09 8.48 -5.63
CA PHE A 331 10.67 8.40 -5.33
C PHE A 331 10.33 7.13 -4.54
N GLY A 332 9.39 7.28 -3.59
CA GLY A 332 8.90 6.21 -2.75
C GLY A 332 9.84 5.78 -1.61
N GLY A 333 9.22 5.24 -0.58
CA GLY A 333 9.92 4.61 0.54
C GLY A 333 10.20 3.13 0.31
N ARG A 334 9.57 2.48 -0.68
CA ARG A 334 9.60 1.03 -0.91
C ARG A 334 9.26 0.22 0.35
N SER A 335 8.42 0.79 1.22
CA SER A 335 8.15 0.29 2.57
C SER A 335 6.78 0.73 3.06
N PHE A 336 6.38 0.24 4.22
CA PHE A 336 5.34 0.91 4.99
C PHE A 336 5.94 1.53 6.25
N SER A 337 5.32 2.61 6.74
CA SER A 337 5.74 3.28 7.96
C SER A 337 4.61 3.37 8.98
N ILE A 338 4.97 3.48 10.26
CA ILE A 338 4.03 3.81 11.33
C ILE A 338 4.49 5.10 12.01
N PHE A 339 3.57 6.06 12.07
CA PHE A 339 3.77 7.34 12.73
C PHE A 339 2.88 7.44 13.95
N ARG A 340 3.44 7.83 15.09
CA ARG A 340 2.66 8.26 16.25
C ARG A 340 2.23 9.71 16.04
N VAL A 341 0.96 9.98 16.29
CA VAL A 341 0.42 11.35 16.25
C VAL A 341 0.66 12.02 17.59
N ASP A 342 1.50 13.04 17.61
CA ASP A 342 1.68 13.96 18.73
C ASP A 342 1.00 15.32 18.41
N ALA A 343 0.86 16.21 19.38
CA ALA A 343 0.12 17.47 19.19
C ALA A 343 0.61 18.29 17.98
N ASP A 344 1.93 18.40 17.82
CA ASP A 344 2.55 19.26 16.82
C ASP A 344 3.40 18.51 15.78
N SER A 345 3.45 17.18 15.86
CA SER A 345 4.31 16.38 14.99
C SER A 345 3.75 14.99 14.71
N LEU A 346 4.23 14.41 13.59
CA LEU A 346 4.15 12.98 13.32
C LEU A 346 5.53 12.38 13.60
N VAL A 347 5.60 11.49 14.58
CA VAL A 347 6.85 10.83 14.95
C VAL A 347 6.86 9.43 14.36
N ARG A 348 7.73 9.18 13.39
CA ARG A 348 7.93 7.84 12.85
C ARG A 348 8.46 6.92 13.94
N VAL A 349 7.70 5.89 14.27
CA VAL A 349 8.04 4.88 15.29
C VAL A 349 8.48 3.56 14.69
N TYR A 350 8.16 3.35 13.42
CA TYR A 350 8.58 2.17 12.66
C TYR A 350 8.64 2.47 11.17
N ASP A 351 9.50 1.76 10.45
CA ASP A 351 9.55 1.65 9.00
C ASP A 351 10.03 0.23 8.66
N SER A 352 9.41 -0.43 7.68
CA SER A 352 9.77 -1.80 7.30
C SER A 352 11.13 -1.91 6.59
N GLY A 353 11.81 -0.79 6.38
CA GLY A 353 13.15 -0.78 5.82
C GLY A 353 13.21 -1.33 4.39
N ASP A 354 14.09 -2.31 4.18
CA ASP A 354 14.24 -3.04 2.92
C ASP A 354 13.51 -4.41 2.90
N GLU A 355 12.59 -4.64 3.86
CA GLU A 355 11.93 -5.93 4.01
C GLU A 355 11.09 -6.32 2.79
N PHE A 356 10.39 -5.37 2.14
CA PHE A 356 9.56 -5.68 0.97
C PHE A 356 10.40 -6.22 -0.19
N GLU A 357 11.51 -5.56 -0.51
CA GLU A 357 12.43 -6.06 -1.53
C GLU A 357 13.06 -7.39 -1.12
N ARG A 358 13.48 -7.57 0.13
CA ARG A 358 14.06 -8.84 0.60
C ARG A 358 13.06 -10.00 0.58
N ILE A 359 11.82 -9.75 0.97
CA ILE A 359 10.76 -10.77 0.97
C ILE A 359 10.42 -11.17 -0.47
N THR A 360 10.23 -10.20 -1.37
CA THR A 360 9.90 -10.47 -2.78
C THR A 360 11.06 -11.14 -3.50
N ALA A 361 12.31 -10.74 -3.24
CA ALA A 361 13.51 -11.39 -3.76
C ALA A 361 13.63 -12.85 -3.29
N ALA A 362 13.35 -13.12 -2.02
CA ALA A 362 13.38 -14.48 -1.49
C ALA A 362 12.24 -15.35 -2.04
N ARG A 363 11.07 -14.75 -2.29
CA ARG A 363 9.86 -15.47 -2.74
C ARG A 363 9.83 -15.70 -4.25
N PHE A 364 10.26 -14.71 -5.00
CA PHE A 364 10.22 -14.68 -6.46
C PHE A 364 11.56 -14.22 -7.06
N PRO A 365 12.67 -14.96 -6.84
CA PRO A 365 14.00 -14.50 -7.24
C PRO A 365 14.16 -14.31 -8.75
N ALA A 366 13.38 -15.00 -9.57
CA ALA A 366 13.41 -14.84 -11.03
C ALA A 366 12.55 -13.66 -11.54
N ASN A 367 11.74 -13.08 -10.68
CA ASN A 367 10.77 -12.03 -11.02
C ASN A 367 10.79 -10.88 -10.00
N PHE A 368 11.85 -10.79 -9.22
CA PHE A 368 12.06 -9.71 -8.26
C PHE A 368 11.90 -8.36 -8.96
N ASN A 369 11.19 -7.44 -8.32
CA ASN A 369 10.86 -6.12 -8.85
C ASN A 369 10.34 -6.14 -10.31
N ALA A 370 9.58 -7.17 -10.71
CA ALA A 370 8.89 -7.20 -11.99
C ALA A 370 7.78 -6.13 -12.02
N THR A 371 7.59 -5.50 -13.18
CA THR A 371 6.45 -4.60 -13.38
C THR A 371 5.16 -5.40 -13.62
N ASN A 372 4.00 -4.74 -13.52
CA ASN A 372 2.68 -5.35 -13.78
C ASN A 372 2.47 -5.75 -15.25
N THR A 373 3.28 -5.25 -16.20
CA THR A 373 3.19 -5.59 -17.64
C THR A 373 4.27 -6.55 -18.13
N SER A 374 5.23 -6.93 -17.28
CA SER A 374 6.34 -7.83 -17.64
C SER A 374 6.77 -8.67 -16.44
N ASN A 375 7.14 -9.94 -16.68
CA ASN A 375 7.72 -10.82 -15.67
C ASN A 375 9.26 -10.72 -15.60
N ALA A 376 9.86 -9.75 -16.27
CA ALA A 376 11.31 -9.60 -16.29
C ALA A 376 11.84 -9.31 -14.88
N LEU A 377 12.95 -9.98 -14.55
CA LEU A 377 13.69 -9.73 -13.32
C LEU A 377 14.14 -8.27 -13.27
N ASP A 378 13.97 -7.63 -12.12
CA ASP A 378 14.61 -6.38 -11.75
C ASP A 378 14.13 -5.13 -12.51
N ASN A 379 13.01 -5.24 -13.21
CA ASN A 379 12.54 -4.23 -14.16
C ASN A 379 12.09 -2.91 -13.51
N ARG A 380 11.81 -2.91 -12.19
CA ARG A 380 11.38 -1.71 -11.43
C ARG A 380 12.41 -1.23 -10.41
N SER A 381 13.56 -1.89 -10.31
CA SER A 381 14.60 -1.52 -9.33
C SER A 381 15.18 -0.13 -9.60
N ASP A 382 15.29 0.24 -10.87
CA ASP A 382 15.79 1.56 -11.29
C ASP A 382 14.76 2.70 -11.16
N ASP A 383 13.57 2.37 -10.64
CA ASP A 383 12.49 3.32 -10.40
C ASP A 383 11.99 3.22 -8.95
N LYS A 384 10.74 2.82 -8.70
CA LYS A 384 10.11 2.83 -7.37
C LYS A 384 10.08 1.43 -6.68
N GLY A 385 10.58 0.39 -7.33
CA GLY A 385 10.64 -0.98 -6.79
C GLY A 385 9.29 -1.68 -6.68
N PRO A 386 8.90 -2.20 -5.48
CA PRO A 386 7.66 -2.96 -5.30
C PRO A 386 6.38 -2.12 -5.31
N GLU A 387 6.47 -0.81 -5.09
CA GLU A 387 5.38 0.17 -5.06
C GLU A 387 4.24 -0.27 -4.11
N PRO A 388 4.42 -0.03 -2.79
CA PRO A 388 3.37 -0.25 -1.81
C PRO A 388 2.26 0.78 -1.97
N GLU A 389 1.07 0.34 -2.36
CA GLU A 389 -0.06 1.16 -2.79
C GLU A 389 -1.03 1.47 -1.64
N ASP A 390 -1.94 0.60 -1.35
CA ASP A 390 -2.94 0.80 -0.31
C ASP A 390 -2.57 0.07 0.98
N VAL A 391 -3.07 0.57 2.11
CA VAL A 391 -2.98 -0.08 3.41
C VAL A 391 -4.33 -0.10 4.12
N LYS A 392 -4.73 -1.28 4.59
CA LYS A 392 -5.90 -1.44 5.48
C LYS A 392 -5.50 -2.12 6.76
N ILE A 393 -6.22 -1.78 7.82
CA ILE A 393 -5.99 -2.32 9.16
C ILE A 393 -7.20 -3.12 9.60
N ALA A 394 -6.98 -4.32 10.11
CA ALA A 394 -8.04 -5.10 10.75
C ALA A 394 -7.57 -5.70 12.07
N ARG A 395 -8.52 -5.80 13.00
CA ARG A 395 -8.34 -6.62 14.21
C ARG A 395 -8.88 -8.02 13.93
N VAL A 396 -8.02 -9.03 14.12
CA VAL A 396 -8.38 -10.46 13.99
C VAL A 396 -7.98 -11.15 15.29
N GLY A 397 -8.94 -11.61 16.04
CA GLY A 397 -8.73 -12.03 17.43
C GLY A 397 -8.24 -10.87 18.30
N ASP A 398 -7.15 -11.09 19.02
CA ASP A 398 -6.53 -10.06 19.90
C ASP A 398 -5.41 -9.28 19.20
N SER A 399 -5.13 -9.56 17.96
CA SER A 399 -4.06 -8.93 17.19
C SER A 399 -4.60 -7.92 16.18
N THR A 400 -3.83 -6.88 15.94
CA THR A 400 -4.07 -5.88 14.89
C THR A 400 -3.10 -6.14 13.75
N TYR A 401 -3.61 -6.19 12.53
CA TYR A 401 -2.83 -6.46 11.32
C TYR A 401 -2.93 -5.30 10.35
N ALA A 402 -1.83 -5.02 9.67
CA ALA A 402 -1.79 -4.19 8.46
C ALA A 402 -1.67 -5.10 7.23
N PHE A 403 -2.47 -4.78 6.21
CA PHE A 403 -2.47 -5.40 4.90
C PHE A 403 -2.02 -4.34 3.92
N ILE A 404 -0.92 -4.58 3.20
CA ILE A 404 -0.31 -3.61 2.29
C ILE A 404 -0.28 -4.22 0.88
N GLY A 405 -0.99 -3.59 -0.06
CA GLY A 405 -0.96 -3.94 -1.47
C GLY A 405 0.37 -3.57 -2.10
N LEU A 406 0.89 -4.40 -3.00
CA LEU A 406 2.03 -4.08 -3.85
C LEU A 406 1.57 -4.01 -5.30
N GLU A 407 1.66 -2.84 -5.92
CA GLU A 407 1.13 -2.63 -7.27
C GLU A 407 1.92 -3.40 -8.33
N ARG A 408 3.25 -3.31 -8.33
CA ARG A 408 4.05 -3.77 -9.47
C ARG A 408 4.31 -5.27 -9.49
N ILE A 409 4.92 -5.80 -8.46
CA ILE A 409 5.13 -7.24 -8.37
C ILE A 409 3.83 -7.98 -8.01
N GLY A 410 2.88 -7.27 -7.44
CA GLY A 410 1.56 -7.76 -7.04
C GLY A 410 1.53 -8.35 -5.63
N GLY A 411 0.31 -8.67 -5.19
CA GLY A 411 0.06 -9.33 -3.91
C GLY A 411 -0.04 -8.41 -2.72
N VAL A 412 -0.19 -9.00 -1.52
CA VAL A 412 -0.43 -8.29 -0.27
C VAL A 412 0.55 -8.76 0.81
N MET A 413 1.30 -7.80 1.37
CA MET A 413 2.11 -8.00 2.57
C MET A 413 1.25 -7.88 3.83
N ILE A 414 1.43 -8.79 4.77
CA ILE A 414 0.66 -8.83 6.02
C ILE A 414 1.61 -8.70 7.20
N TYR A 415 1.37 -7.71 8.05
CA TYR A 415 2.15 -7.48 9.28
C TYR A 415 1.25 -7.45 10.50
N ASN A 416 1.68 -8.07 11.59
CA ASN A 416 1.09 -7.86 12.91
C ASN A 416 1.65 -6.54 13.47
N ILE A 417 0.77 -5.57 13.66
CA ILE A 417 1.08 -4.22 14.17
C ILE A 417 0.46 -3.95 15.55
N THR A 418 0.14 -5.00 16.30
CA THR A 418 -0.39 -4.88 17.67
C THR A 418 0.52 -4.03 18.55
N SER A 419 1.85 -4.16 18.36
CA SER A 419 2.84 -3.24 18.89
C SER A 419 3.30 -2.27 17.78
N PRO A 420 2.92 -0.99 17.82
CA PRO A 420 3.27 -0.03 16.75
C PRO A 420 4.77 0.20 16.57
N THR A 421 5.58 -0.08 17.58
CA THR A 421 7.05 0.11 17.56
C THR A 421 7.82 -1.15 17.22
N ALA A 422 7.14 -2.29 17.12
CA ALA A 422 7.73 -3.59 16.82
C ALA A 422 6.79 -4.46 15.96
N PRO A 423 6.38 -3.99 14.78
CA PRO A 423 5.64 -4.80 13.84
C PRO A 423 6.40 -6.06 13.47
N ARG A 424 5.65 -7.10 13.08
CA ARG A 424 6.22 -8.38 12.66
C ARG A 424 5.60 -8.81 11.35
N PHE A 425 6.43 -9.20 10.42
CA PHE A 425 5.98 -9.84 9.19
C PHE A 425 5.22 -11.14 9.50
N VAL A 426 4.10 -11.33 8.84
CA VAL A 426 3.24 -12.51 9.00
C VAL A 426 3.23 -13.34 7.73
N SER A 427 2.92 -12.72 6.58
CA SER A 427 2.81 -13.42 5.30
C SER A 427 2.89 -12.46 4.13
N TYR A 428 3.23 -13.01 2.97
CA TYR A 428 3.08 -12.37 1.67
C TYR A 428 2.26 -13.28 0.77
N ILE A 429 1.09 -12.81 0.34
CA ILE A 429 0.17 -13.54 -0.53
C ILE A 429 0.21 -12.88 -1.91
N ASN A 430 0.52 -13.66 -2.93
CA ASN A 430 0.56 -13.20 -4.31
C ASN A 430 0.02 -14.31 -5.23
N ASN A 431 -1.03 -14.01 -5.98
CA ASN A 431 -1.71 -14.93 -6.89
C ASN A 431 -1.30 -14.72 -8.35
N ARG A 432 -0.31 -13.85 -8.61
CA ARG A 432 0.22 -13.63 -9.96
C ARG A 432 0.82 -14.91 -10.52
N ASN A 433 0.50 -15.21 -11.77
CA ASN A 433 1.07 -16.33 -12.50
C ASN A 433 2.30 -15.87 -13.31
N PHE A 434 3.47 -15.93 -12.72
CA PHE A 434 4.73 -15.58 -13.39
C PHE A 434 5.12 -16.52 -14.53
N GLY A 435 4.43 -17.67 -14.69
CA GLY A 435 4.61 -18.55 -15.86
C GLY A 435 3.96 -18.04 -17.16
N VAL A 436 3.17 -16.97 -17.05
CA VAL A 436 2.49 -16.34 -18.18
C VAL A 436 2.89 -14.87 -18.24
N THR A 437 3.54 -14.44 -19.33
CA THR A 437 3.94 -13.04 -19.48
C THR A 437 2.72 -12.18 -19.77
N PRO A 438 2.45 -11.13 -18.98
CA PRO A 438 1.45 -10.13 -19.32
C PRO A 438 1.85 -9.42 -20.62
N GLY A 439 0.93 -9.23 -21.54
CA GLY A 439 1.19 -8.49 -22.79
C GLY A 439 0.97 -6.99 -22.60
N ALA A 440 1.61 -6.15 -23.39
CA ALA A 440 1.21 -4.74 -23.53
C ALA A 440 -0.25 -4.70 -24.03
N GLY A 441 -1.16 -4.16 -23.23
CA GLY A 441 -2.60 -4.22 -23.47
C GLY A 441 -3.30 -5.38 -22.75
N THR A 442 -2.67 -6.00 -21.74
CA THR A 442 -3.32 -6.94 -20.83
C THR A 442 -4.35 -6.17 -20.02
N VAL A 443 -5.49 -6.31 -20.48
CA VAL A 443 -6.86 -6.06 -20.05
C VAL A 443 -7.12 -5.10 -18.91
N LEU A 444 -7.55 -3.96 -19.30
CA LEU A 444 -8.54 -3.20 -18.52
C LEU A 444 -9.91 -3.91 -18.66
N VAL A 445 -10.58 -4.18 -17.54
CA VAL A 445 -11.94 -4.74 -17.51
C VAL A 445 -12.87 -3.84 -18.33
N GLY A 446 -13.55 -4.40 -19.33
CA GLY A 446 -14.50 -3.70 -20.18
C GLY A 446 -14.02 -3.42 -21.62
N ALA A 447 -12.73 -3.54 -21.91
CA ALA A 447 -12.26 -3.63 -23.30
C ALA A 447 -12.35 -5.09 -23.78
N ALA A 448 -12.66 -5.30 -25.06
CA ALA A 448 -12.63 -6.62 -25.67
C ALA A 448 -11.29 -7.29 -25.35
N ALA A 449 -11.36 -8.54 -24.89
CA ALA A 449 -10.24 -9.31 -24.36
C ALA A 449 -8.93 -9.03 -25.09
N GLY A 450 -7.95 -8.49 -24.36
CA GLY A 450 -6.56 -8.41 -24.84
C GLY A 450 -5.99 -9.81 -25.11
N PRO A 451 -4.79 -9.91 -25.67
CA PRO A 451 -4.24 -11.16 -26.17
C PRO A 451 -4.02 -12.25 -25.09
N VAL A 452 -4.10 -11.91 -23.80
CA VAL A 452 -4.01 -12.88 -22.70
C VAL A 452 -5.12 -12.60 -21.68
N ALA A 453 -5.98 -13.58 -21.47
CA ALA A 453 -7.10 -13.45 -20.52
C ALA A 453 -6.60 -13.32 -19.08
N ALA A 454 -7.29 -12.52 -18.25
CA ALA A 454 -6.94 -12.25 -16.84
C ALA A 454 -6.82 -13.53 -16.00
N ASP A 455 -7.62 -14.56 -16.31
CA ASP A 455 -7.58 -15.87 -15.66
C ASP A 455 -6.25 -16.64 -15.83
N ARG A 456 -5.44 -16.26 -16.82
CA ARG A 456 -4.14 -16.89 -17.09
C ARG A 456 -2.97 -16.20 -16.41
N VAL A 457 -3.00 -14.88 -16.28
CA VAL A 457 -1.91 -14.09 -15.68
C VAL A 457 -2.02 -13.99 -14.17
N GLY A 458 -3.18 -14.33 -13.61
CA GLY A 458 -3.49 -14.14 -12.19
C GLY A 458 -3.69 -12.66 -11.84
N ASP A 459 -3.44 -12.29 -10.58
CA ASP A 459 -3.69 -10.96 -10.04
C ASP A 459 -2.53 -10.00 -10.37
N LEU A 460 -2.85 -8.85 -10.96
CA LEU A 460 -1.90 -7.79 -11.32
C LEU A 460 -2.42 -6.43 -10.87
N GLY A 461 -1.55 -5.63 -10.23
CA GLY A 461 -1.88 -4.30 -9.73
C GLY A 461 -2.81 -4.37 -8.51
N ALA A 462 -2.28 -4.81 -7.37
CA ALA A 462 -3.05 -4.85 -6.11
C ALA A 462 -3.18 -3.43 -5.55
N GLU A 463 -4.22 -2.71 -6.00
CA GLU A 463 -4.45 -1.31 -5.73
C GLU A 463 -5.42 -1.06 -4.57
N GLY A 464 -6.66 -1.47 -4.71
CA GLY A 464 -7.69 -1.23 -3.69
C GLY A 464 -7.85 -2.40 -2.73
N LEU A 465 -7.76 -2.13 -1.45
CA LEU A 465 -7.99 -3.11 -0.38
C LEU A 465 -9.27 -2.78 0.39
N LEU A 466 -10.04 -3.80 0.75
CA LEU A 466 -11.22 -3.66 1.60
C LEU A 466 -11.27 -4.77 2.64
N ILE A 467 -11.51 -4.41 3.90
CA ILE A 467 -11.79 -5.37 4.97
C ILE A 467 -13.31 -5.47 5.16
N ILE A 468 -13.84 -6.68 4.99
CA ILE A 468 -15.22 -7.01 5.37
C ILE A 468 -15.17 -7.68 6.75
N PRO A 469 -15.68 -7.04 7.80
CA PRO A 469 -15.73 -7.62 9.14
C PRO A 469 -16.55 -8.91 9.17
N GLY A 470 -16.22 -9.83 10.09
CA GLY A 470 -16.91 -11.12 10.16
C GLY A 470 -18.43 -11.03 10.35
N ASN A 471 -18.91 -10.03 11.07
CA ASN A 471 -20.35 -9.80 11.26
C ASN A 471 -21.09 -9.31 9.99
N LEU A 472 -20.37 -8.83 8.99
CA LEU A 472 -20.89 -8.43 7.67
C LEU A 472 -20.54 -9.43 6.57
N SER A 473 -19.66 -10.37 6.86
CA SER A 473 -19.24 -11.40 5.91
C SER A 473 -20.25 -12.53 5.82
N PRO A 474 -20.58 -13.05 4.62
CA PRO A 474 -21.55 -14.13 4.43
C PRO A 474 -21.22 -15.43 5.18
N ASN A 475 -19.94 -15.69 5.45
CA ASN A 475 -19.48 -16.89 6.16
C ASN A 475 -19.12 -16.63 7.65
N GLY A 476 -19.42 -15.46 8.18
CA GLY A 476 -19.15 -15.06 9.56
C GLY A 476 -17.66 -14.87 9.91
N ARG A 477 -16.78 -14.86 8.91
CA ARG A 477 -15.33 -14.65 9.08
C ARG A 477 -14.87 -13.38 8.38
N PRO A 478 -13.94 -12.63 8.94
CA PRO A 478 -13.44 -11.44 8.27
C PRO A 478 -12.78 -11.82 6.92
N LEU A 479 -12.99 -10.96 5.92
CA LEU A 479 -12.39 -11.11 4.59
C LEU A 479 -11.54 -9.88 4.26
N LEU A 480 -10.42 -10.10 3.61
CA LEU A 480 -9.73 -9.08 2.82
C LEU A 480 -10.16 -9.27 1.36
N VAL A 481 -10.62 -8.20 0.75
CA VAL A 481 -10.93 -8.12 -0.68
C VAL A 481 -9.87 -7.25 -1.33
N VAL A 482 -9.29 -7.74 -2.42
CA VAL A 482 -8.25 -7.04 -3.19
C VAL A 482 -8.83 -6.74 -4.57
N ALA A 483 -8.86 -5.48 -4.96
CA ALA A 483 -9.13 -5.05 -6.32
C ALA A 483 -7.79 -4.93 -7.05
N ASN A 484 -7.63 -5.75 -8.10
CA ASN A 484 -6.40 -5.77 -8.88
C ASN A 484 -6.65 -4.99 -10.17
N GLU A 485 -6.14 -3.77 -10.23
CA GLU A 485 -6.45 -2.77 -11.26
C GLU A 485 -6.09 -3.27 -12.66
N VAL A 486 -4.86 -3.75 -12.82
CA VAL A 486 -4.30 -4.11 -14.13
C VAL A 486 -4.92 -5.38 -14.70
N SER A 487 -5.19 -6.39 -13.88
CA SER A 487 -5.87 -7.61 -14.33
C SER A 487 -7.39 -7.48 -14.33
N GLY A 488 -7.95 -6.48 -13.65
CA GLY A 488 -9.40 -6.32 -13.46
C GLY A 488 -10.02 -7.48 -12.66
N THR A 489 -9.23 -8.15 -11.84
CA THR A 489 -9.70 -9.25 -10.97
C THR A 489 -10.03 -8.76 -9.57
N VAL A 490 -10.90 -9.49 -8.89
CA VAL A 490 -11.20 -9.28 -7.48
C VAL A 490 -10.87 -10.54 -6.72
N THR A 491 -9.95 -10.43 -5.77
CA THR A 491 -9.47 -11.55 -4.97
C THR A 491 -9.98 -11.45 -3.56
N THR A 492 -10.47 -12.56 -3.01
CA THR A 492 -10.93 -12.65 -1.62
C THR A 492 -10.01 -13.54 -0.80
N ILE A 493 -9.59 -13.04 0.34
CA ILE A 493 -8.73 -13.74 1.29
C ILE A 493 -9.47 -13.83 2.63
N GLN A 494 -9.75 -15.04 3.10
CA GLN A 494 -10.35 -15.23 4.41
C GLN A 494 -9.31 -15.01 5.49
N LEU A 495 -9.60 -14.09 6.40
CA LEU A 495 -8.75 -13.79 7.55
C LEU A 495 -9.11 -14.73 8.71
N SER A 496 -8.12 -15.37 9.30
CA SER A 496 -8.30 -16.22 10.49
C SER A 496 -7.19 -15.93 11.51
N ALA A 497 -7.54 -15.98 12.78
CA ALA A 497 -6.58 -15.84 13.88
C ALA A 497 -5.71 -17.09 14.09
N THR A 498 -5.95 -18.15 13.31
CA THR A 498 -5.18 -19.40 13.42
C THR A 498 -3.83 -19.28 12.74
N ALA A 499 -2.82 -19.91 13.36
CA ALA A 499 -1.45 -19.96 12.89
C ALA A 499 -1.37 -20.09 11.35
N SER A 500 -0.72 -19.11 10.72
CA SER A 500 -0.50 -19.16 9.27
C SER A 500 0.57 -20.21 8.96
N VAL A 501 0.24 -21.13 8.05
CA VAL A 501 1.23 -22.02 7.47
C VAL A 501 1.55 -21.55 6.08
N GLU A 502 2.77 -21.11 5.91
CA GLU A 502 3.28 -20.61 4.66
C GLU A 502 4.09 -21.69 3.94
N ARG A 503 3.85 -21.85 2.62
CA ARG A 503 4.70 -22.67 1.76
C ARG A 503 5.83 -21.82 1.21
N LEU A 504 7.06 -22.09 1.68
CA LEU A 504 8.24 -21.31 1.32
C LEU A 504 8.83 -21.64 -0.05
N SER A 505 8.61 -22.84 -0.56
CA SER A 505 9.24 -23.31 -1.80
C SER A 505 8.49 -24.48 -2.44
N ASP A 506 8.39 -24.47 -3.77
CA ASP A 506 7.95 -25.59 -4.60
C ASP A 506 9.06 -26.61 -4.87
N ALA A 507 10.29 -26.33 -4.44
CA ALA A 507 11.37 -27.30 -4.52
C ALA A 507 10.96 -28.59 -3.81
N ARG A 508 11.09 -29.71 -4.49
CA ARG A 508 10.77 -31.02 -3.91
C ARG A 508 11.86 -31.40 -2.89
N PRO A 509 11.58 -31.38 -1.58
CA PRO A 509 12.55 -31.83 -0.59
C PRO A 509 12.91 -33.31 -0.83
N SER A 510 14.14 -33.68 -0.53
CA SER A 510 14.62 -35.05 -0.65
C SER A 510 14.11 -35.96 0.48
N GLY A 511 13.57 -35.41 1.56
CA GLY A 511 13.05 -36.13 2.72
C GLY A 511 12.13 -35.28 3.59
N TYR A 512 11.51 -35.90 4.57
CA TYR A 512 10.78 -35.20 5.63
C TYR A 512 11.78 -34.56 6.57
N VAL A 513 11.48 -33.30 6.98
CA VAL A 513 12.28 -32.54 7.94
C VAL A 513 11.35 -31.81 8.89
N LEU A 514 11.68 -31.81 10.18
CA LEU A 514 11.11 -30.90 11.18
C LEU A 514 12.29 -30.15 11.79
N GLU A 515 12.36 -28.83 11.58
CA GLU A 515 13.44 -28.02 12.13
C GLU A 515 13.17 -27.61 13.58
N GLN A 516 14.22 -27.20 14.30
CA GLN A 516 14.06 -26.56 15.61
C GLN A 516 13.39 -25.21 15.43
N ASN A 517 12.35 -24.93 16.26
CA ASN A 517 11.70 -23.63 16.24
C ASN A 517 12.70 -22.49 16.53
N TYR A 518 12.48 -21.37 15.87
CA TYR A 518 13.30 -20.16 16.06
C TYR A 518 12.44 -18.91 16.18
N PRO A 519 12.70 -18.05 17.19
CA PRO A 519 13.65 -18.23 18.29
C PRO A 519 13.27 -19.38 19.24
N ASN A 520 14.27 -19.89 19.98
CA ASN A 520 14.07 -20.84 21.09
C ASN A 520 15.21 -20.68 22.10
N PRO A 521 14.97 -20.19 23.34
CA PRO A 521 13.65 -19.83 23.90
C PRO A 521 12.94 -18.73 23.12
N PHE A 522 11.61 -18.62 23.25
CA PHE A 522 10.79 -17.64 22.53
C PHE A 522 9.83 -16.89 23.47
N ASN A 523 9.40 -15.68 23.03
CA ASN A 523 8.49 -14.80 23.76
C ASN A 523 7.71 -13.87 22.80
N PRO A 524 6.39 -13.92 22.73
CA PRO A 524 5.56 -15.10 22.93
C PRO A 524 5.49 -15.96 21.65
N SER A 525 6.12 -15.54 20.54
CA SER A 525 5.98 -16.16 19.22
C SER A 525 7.24 -16.87 18.76
N THR A 526 7.07 -17.93 17.99
CA THR A 526 8.16 -18.67 17.35
C THR A 526 7.72 -19.24 16.01
N THR A 527 8.68 -19.60 15.19
CA THR A 527 8.48 -20.15 13.85
C THR A 527 8.98 -21.59 13.81
N ILE A 528 8.19 -22.49 13.23
CA ILE A 528 8.52 -23.91 13.05
C ILE A 528 8.58 -24.20 11.55
N ARG A 529 9.78 -24.54 11.06
CA ARG A 529 9.99 -24.91 9.67
C ARG A 529 9.97 -26.43 9.49
N TYR A 530 9.32 -26.91 8.42
CA TYR A 530 9.27 -28.33 8.10
C TYR A 530 9.20 -28.55 6.59
N ALA A 531 9.58 -29.75 6.15
CA ALA A 531 9.57 -30.13 4.75
C ALA A 531 8.88 -31.48 4.55
N ILE A 532 8.12 -31.61 3.44
CA ILE A 532 7.47 -32.85 3.02
C ILE A 532 7.82 -33.16 1.56
N PRO A 533 8.34 -34.38 1.27
CA PRO A 533 8.82 -34.73 -0.06
C PRO A 533 7.71 -35.17 -1.03
N GLN A 534 6.53 -35.45 -0.54
CA GLN A 534 5.38 -35.86 -1.33
C GLN A 534 4.07 -35.38 -0.70
N SER A 535 3.01 -35.29 -1.50
CA SER A 535 1.69 -34.88 -1.01
C SER A 535 1.18 -35.83 0.08
N ALA A 536 0.88 -35.28 1.25
CA ALA A 536 0.44 -36.08 2.42
C ALA A 536 -0.60 -35.31 3.24
N GLN A 537 -1.39 -36.07 4.05
CA GLN A 537 -2.11 -35.46 5.17
C GLN A 537 -1.07 -35.07 6.22
N VAL A 538 -1.01 -33.77 6.56
CA VAL A 538 -0.05 -33.22 7.51
C VAL A 538 -0.77 -32.76 8.77
N SER A 539 -0.23 -33.12 9.93
CA SER A 539 -0.65 -32.63 11.24
C SER A 539 0.57 -32.07 11.97
N LEU A 540 0.54 -30.81 12.35
CA LEU A 540 1.53 -30.16 13.23
C LEU A 540 0.81 -29.65 14.46
N LYS A 541 1.12 -30.21 15.63
CA LYS A 541 0.41 -29.94 16.88
C LYS A 541 1.39 -29.62 17.99
N VAL A 542 0.95 -28.78 18.94
CA VAL A 542 1.70 -28.38 20.13
C VAL A 542 1.07 -29.02 21.37
N TYR A 543 1.94 -29.49 22.27
CA TYR A 543 1.58 -30.16 23.51
C TYR A 543 2.30 -29.55 24.70
N ASP A 544 1.64 -29.57 25.86
CA ASP A 544 2.29 -29.27 27.15
C ASP A 544 3.11 -30.46 27.66
N VAL A 545 3.75 -30.26 28.82
CA VAL A 545 4.57 -31.30 29.48
C VAL A 545 3.77 -32.54 29.93
N LEU A 546 2.45 -32.42 30.03
CA LEU A 546 1.54 -33.55 30.37
C LEU A 546 1.04 -34.26 29.12
N GLY A 547 1.46 -33.85 27.92
CA GLY A 547 1.03 -34.42 26.64
C GLY A 547 -0.35 -33.94 26.19
N ARG A 548 -0.94 -32.97 26.82
CA ARG A 548 -2.22 -32.36 26.41
C ARG A 548 -1.97 -31.45 25.21
N GLU A 549 -2.80 -31.60 24.18
CA GLU A 549 -2.76 -30.69 23.01
C GLU A 549 -3.19 -29.28 23.44
N VAL A 550 -2.33 -28.30 23.17
CA VAL A 550 -2.58 -26.87 23.44
C VAL A 550 -2.81 -26.07 22.17
N ALA A 551 -2.34 -26.55 21.02
CA ALA A 551 -2.62 -25.94 19.73
C ALA A 551 -2.48 -26.95 18.59
N THR A 552 -3.29 -26.78 17.54
CA THR A 552 -3.10 -27.41 16.23
C THR A 552 -2.69 -26.34 15.24
N LEU A 553 -1.45 -26.40 14.73
CA LEU A 553 -0.91 -25.45 13.77
C LEU A 553 -1.24 -25.85 12.33
N VAL A 554 -1.26 -27.14 12.04
CA VAL A 554 -1.61 -27.72 10.73
C VAL A 554 -2.48 -28.94 10.94
N ASN A 555 -3.52 -29.08 10.14
CA ASN A 555 -4.29 -30.33 9.96
C ASN A 555 -4.93 -30.32 8.57
N ALA A 556 -4.11 -30.48 7.52
CA ALA A 556 -4.56 -30.40 6.14
C ALA A 556 -3.73 -31.28 5.21
N ARG A 557 -4.28 -31.60 4.03
CA ARG A 557 -3.50 -32.20 2.95
C ARG A 557 -2.62 -31.14 2.32
N GLN A 558 -1.31 -31.37 2.29
CA GLN A 558 -0.32 -30.47 1.70
C GLN A 558 0.44 -31.16 0.57
N SER A 559 0.82 -30.41 -0.45
CA SER A 559 1.67 -30.86 -1.56
C SER A 559 3.13 -31.01 -1.11
N ALA A 560 3.99 -31.65 -1.89
CA ALA A 560 5.43 -31.64 -1.64
C ALA A 560 5.94 -30.18 -1.58
N GLY A 561 6.80 -29.87 -0.59
CA GLY A 561 7.32 -28.51 -0.41
C GLY A 561 7.96 -28.29 0.95
N VAL A 562 8.49 -27.10 1.14
CA VAL A 562 8.99 -26.58 2.43
C VAL A 562 7.96 -25.60 2.98
N TYR A 563 7.66 -25.73 4.27
CA TYR A 563 6.62 -24.97 4.96
C TYR A 563 7.16 -24.32 6.23
N VAL A 564 6.52 -23.24 6.63
CA VAL A 564 6.75 -22.54 7.89
C VAL A 564 5.41 -22.39 8.60
N ALA A 565 5.35 -22.78 9.87
CA ALA A 565 4.22 -22.55 10.75
C ALA A 565 4.63 -21.57 11.85
N ASN A 566 3.87 -20.50 12.01
CA ASN A 566 4.03 -19.56 13.11
C ASN A 566 3.18 -20.01 14.30
N PHE A 567 3.76 -19.94 15.49
CA PHE A 567 3.08 -20.27 16.75
C PHE A 567 3.16 -19.10 17.71
N ASP A 568 2.02 -18.58 18.10
CA ASP A 568 1.87 -17.58 19.13
C ASP A 568 1.34 -18.24 20.41
N ALA A 569 2.10 -18.12 21.49
CA ALA A 569 1.82 -18.70 22.79
C ALA A 569 1.48 -17.62 23.84
N ALA A 570 1.03 -16.42 23.45
CA ALA A 570 0.72 -15.33 24.37
C ALA A 570 -0.31 -15.71 25.46
N ALA A 571 -1.19 -16.66 25.16
CA ALA A 571 -2.21 -17.17 26.10
C ALA A 571 -1.71 -18.35 26.98
N LEU A 572 -0.46 -18.78 26.82
CA LEU A 572 0.09 -19.93 27.51
C LEU A 572 1.08 -19.50 28.60
N PRO A 573 1.18 -20.24 29.71
CA PRO A 573 2.16 -19.96 30.75
C PRO A 573 3.59 -20.27 30.28
N SER A 574 4.58 -19.53 30.81
CA SER A 574 6.00 -19.85 30.60
C SER A 574 6.30 -21.28 30.97
N GLY A 575 7.10 -21.97 30.15
CA GLY A 575 7.44 -23.36 30.37
C GLY A 575 7.88 -24.10 29.12
N MET A 576 8.08 -25.40 29.31
CA MET A 576 8.46 -26.30 28.21
C MET A 576 7.22 -26.81 27.48
N TYR A 577 7.28 -26.80 26.15
CA TYR A 577 6.29 -27.35 25.23
C TYR A 577 6.94 -28.28 24.23
N PHE A 578 6.14 -29.11 23.58
CA PHE A 578 6.57 -30.00 22.52
C PHE A 578 5.71 -29.76 21.28
N TYR A 579 6.29 -29.82 20.11
CA TYR A 579 5.54 -29.83 18.86
C TYR A 579 5.87 -31.09 18.05
N ARG A 580 4.83 -31.67 17.43
CA ARG A 580 4.91 -32.91 16.68
C ARG A 580 4.39 -32.70 15.26
N LEU A 581 5.23 -33.06 14.29
CA LEU A 581 4.84 -33.20 12.88
C LEU A 581 4.51 -34.66 12.58
N GLN A 582 3.36 -34.87 11.96
CA GLN A 582 2.96 -36.15 11.34
C GLN A 582 2.63 -35.90 9.88
N ALA A 583 3.20 -36.70 8.96
CA ALA A 583 2.94 -36.61 7.52
C ALA A 583 3.03 -38.04 6.91
N GLY A 584 1.89 -38.66 6.62
CA GLY A 584 1.84 -40.05 6.25
C GLY A 584 2.35 -40.96 7.38
N SER A 585 3.39 -41.77 7.11
CA SER A 585 4.07 -42.63 8.11
C SER A 585 5.16 -41.89 8.91
N PHE A 586 5.53 -40.65 8.52
CA PHE A 586 6.55 -39.87 9.22
C PHE A 586 5.97 -39.22 10.48
N SER A 587 6.72 -39.27 11.59
CA SER A 587 6.41 -38.59 12.84
C SER A 587 7.69 -38.15 13.53
N GLU A 588 7.82 -36.87 13.84
CA GLU A 588 8.93 -36.29 14.60
C GLU A 588 8.40 -35.32 15.65
N THR A 589 9.04 -35.29 16.83
CA THR A 589 8.68 -34.38 17.93
C THR A 589 9.90 -33.60 18.38
N ARG A 590 9.74 -32.29 18.60
CA ARG A 590 10.80 -31.41 19.14
C ARG A 590 10.28 -30.65 20.35
N LYS A 591 11.21 -30.15 21.18
CA LYS A 591 10.92 -29.33 22.36
C LYS A 591 11.12 -27.85 22.07
N MET A 592 10.36 -26.99 22.74
CA MET A 592 10.54 -25.54 22.72
C MET A 592 10.30 -24.95 24.10
N MET A 593 10.90 -23.79 24.39
CA MET A 593 10.82 -23.11 25.68
C MET A 593 10.17 -21.74 25.51
N LEU A 594 9.01 -21.56 26.12
CA LEU A 594 8.34 -20.25 26.23
C LEU A 594 8.84 -19.54 27.49
N ILE A 595 9.27 -18.29 27.31
CA ILE A 595 9.66 -17.39 28.39
C ILE A 595 8.83 -16.12 28.28
N THR A 596 8.29 -15.62 29.35
CA THR A 596 7.55 -14.36 29.44
C THR A 596 8.45 -13.27 30.01
#